data_a87ab681de9583ee96ba2f67faa23476
#
_entry.id   a87ab681de9583ee96ba2f67faa23476
#
_cell.length_a   1.000
_cell.length_b   1.000
_cell.length_c   1.000
_cell.angle_alpha   90.00
_cell.angle_beta   90.00
_cell.angle_gamma   90.00
#
_symmetry.space_group_name_H-M   'P 1'
#
loop_
_entity.id
_entity.type
_entity.pdbx_description
1 polymer ?
#
loop_
_entity_poly.entity_id
_entity_poly.type
_entity_poly.pdbx_seq_one_letter_code
_entity_poly.pdbx_strand_id
1 'polypeptide(L)'
;MTSPVSRRDRLRRRLHGPRLALSLAALLLAGACQDDPAHTVVPNPLSLTRVDAEGAVLGRPSRVVAESGDPALEAIAHQLRDLLGSWPQFTPPATGAEAGALDGPMSLEDSLAVDIVLSLQGADPSLGIEGYELEATAESITIRGNTAAGVFYGVQTLRQLLPPAVEYTGAFRRPWTVPAVEIRDAPRFGWRGAMLDVARHFRTVGEVKRFIDLMVPYKLNRLHLHLSDDQGWRIEIPDWPELTEIGGITEVGGGPGGFYTIEEYEEIVAYAAARFVTVIPEIDVPGHTNAALASIPELNCDDTAREPYTGVAVGFSVLCIERESTWTFLDDVIREISARTPGPWFHMGGDEVQELTEQEYSDFVVRTEAIIRSHGKRMIGWDEVAMAEVGEPSVIQLWRPFWSEDLVLQGAGALRAAQLRDGVQSAVERGARVILSPADRLYLDMKYEPGTVLGLRWAGLVDERRAYHWSVERTFSGIPGESILGVEAPLWSETIGSIHDLEYLAFPRLAAVAEVGWAPEPDRSEWWSFRKRLAAQGPRWSALGVNYRRSAGIPWPAER
;
A
#
# COMPACT_ATOMS: atom_id res chain seq x y z
N MET A 1 36.71 -71.27 -12.14
CA MET A 1 36.04 -72.57 -12.19
C MET A 1 34.58 -72.28 -12.39
N THR A 2 34.25 -72.47 -13.59
CA THR A 2 33.21 -73.24 -14.26
C THR A 2 31.81 -72.68 -14.23
N SER A 3 31.48 -72.04 -15.33
CA SER A 3 30.19 -72.11 -16.05
C SER A 3 29.77 -73.59 -16.24
N PRO A 4 28.62 -74.01 -16.76
CA PRO A 4 27.76 -73.35 -17.75
C PRO A 4 26.24 -73.79 -17.80
N VAL A 5 25.43 -73.15 -18.67
CA VAL A 5 24.59 -73.70 -19.79
C VAL A 5 23.31 -74.46 -19.36
N SER A 6 22.13 -74.37 -19.92
CA SER A 6 21.64 -74.08 -21.28
C SER A 6 20.09 -74.27 -21.34
N ARG A 7 19.51 -73.58 -22.27
CA ARG A 7 18.59 -73.95 -23.37
C ARG A 7 17.13 -74.32 -23.14
N ARG A 8 16.29 -73.54 -23.82
CA ARG A 8 15.35 -73.92 -24.93
C ARG A 8 14.10 -74.67 -24.46
N ASP A 9 12.94 -74.49 -25.00
CA ASP A 9 12.41 -74.00 -26.28
C ASP A 9 10.88 -73.98 -26.23
N ARG A 10 10.31 -73.08 -27.05
CA ARG A 10 9.09 -73.17 -27.82
C ARG A 10 7.73 -73.58 -27.17
N LEU A 11 6.71 -72.75 -27.36
CA LEU A 11 5.65 -73.04 -28.34
C LEU A 11 4.70 -71.82 -28.53
N ARG A 12 4.56 -71.53 -29.83
CA ARG A 12 3.57 -70.59 -30.36
C ARG A 12 2.14 -71.16 -30.18
N ARG A 13 1.17 -70.31 -29.84
CA ARG A 13 -0.14 -70.36 -30.50
C ARG A 13 -0.75 -68.99 -30.62
N ARG A 14 -1.10 -68.60 -31.82
CA ARG A 14 -1.92 -67.50 -32.26
C ARG A 14 -3.36 -67.73 -31.83
N LEU A 15 -4.05 -66.65 -31.37
CA LEU A 15 -5.46 -66.47 -31.63
C LEU A 15 -5.74 -64.97 -31.86
N HIS A 16 -6.50 -64.71 -32.92
CA HIS A 16 -6.91 -63.42 -33.47
C HIS A 16 -8.10 -62.83 -32.73
N GLY A 17 -8.09 -61.52 -32.56
CA GLY A 17 -9.17 -60.51 -32.66
C GLY A 17 -10.03 -60.24 -31.44
N PRO A 18 -10.73 -59.12 -31.36
CA PRO A 18 -10.70 -57.95 -32.24
C PRO A 18 -10.30 -56.64 -31.53
N ARG A 19 -9.65 -55.78 -32.25
CA ARG A 19 -9.48 -54.37 -31.93
C ARG A 19 -10.83 -53.69 -32.19
N LEU A 20 -11.46 -53.02 -31.18
CA LEU A 20 -12.24 -51.78 -31.31
C LEU A 20 -12.63 -51.29 -29.91
N ALA A 21 -12.66 -49.95 -29.75
CA ALA A 21 -13.23 -49.21 -28.63
C ALA A 21 -12.37 -49.05 -27.38
N LEU A 22 -11.27 -48.27 -27.46
CA LEU A 22 -10.69 -47.56 -26.32
C LEU A 22 -9.87 -46.36 -26.82
N SER A 23 -10.46 -45.46 -27.57
CA SER A 23 -9.83 -44.22 -28.05
C SER A 23 -10.85 -43.08 -28.12
N LEU A 24 -11.62 -42.87 -27.05
CA LEU A 24 -12.51 -41.69 -26.96
C LEU A 24 -12.80 -41.23 -25.51
N ALA A 25 -11.94 -41.55 -24.58
CA ALA A 25 -12.11 -41.10 -23.18
C ALA A 25 -10.87 -40.33 -22.61
N ALA A 26 -9.92 -39.93 -23.47
CA ALA A 26 -8.69 -39.23 -23.02
C ALA A 26 -8.61 -37.78 -23.55
N LEU A 27 -9.71 -37.19 -24.04
CA LEU A 27 -9.69 -35.81 -24.60
C LEU A 27 -10.62 -34.83 -23.87
N LEU A 28 -11.01 -35.12 -22.63
CA LEU A 28 -11.91 -34.24 -21.85
C LEU A 28 -11.36 -33.89 -20.44
N LEU A 29 -10.06 -33.96 -20.22
CA LEU A 29 -9.45 -33.57 -18.94
C LEU A 29 -8.26 -32.60 -19.11
N ALA A 30 -8.24 -31.84 -20.19
CA ALA A 30 -7.43 -30.62 -20.28
C ALA A 30 -8.35 -29.40 -20.16
N GLY A 31 -9.26 -29.45 -19.21
CA GLY A 31 -9.85 -28.23 -18.63
C GLY A 31 -8.70 -27.57 -17.90
N ALA A 32 -8.09 -26.53 -18.51
CA ALA A 32 -7.26 -25.60 -17.79
C ALA A 32 -8.06 -25.19 -16.54
N CYS A 33 -7.50 -25.43 -15.35
CA CYS A 33 -7.94 -24.72 -14.16
C CYS A 33 -7.72 -23.23 -14.46
N GLN A 34 -8.71 -22.58 -15.05
CA GLN A 34 -8.83 -21.15 -14.94
C GLN A 34 -9.04 -20.93 -13.46
N ASP A 35 -8.06 -20.29 -12.82
CA ASP A 35 -8.18 -19.89 -11.43
C ASP A 35 -9.51 -19.13 -11.31
N ASP A 36 -10.34 -19.55 -10.36
CA ASP A 36 -11.65 -18.94 -10.12
C ASP A 36 -11.44 -17.48 -9.71
N PRO A 37 -11.90 -16.48 -10.49
CA PRO A 37 -11.70 -15.08 -10.17
C PRO A 37 -12.19 -14.70 -8.76
N ALA A 38 -13.21 -15.39 -8.25
CA ALA A 38 -13.74 -15.16 -6.91
C ALA A 38 -12.74 -15.53 -5.79
N HIS A 39 -11.78 -16.43 -6.06
CA HIS A 39 -10.73 -16.81 -5.11
C HIS A 39 -9.42 -16.04 -5.29
N THR A 40 -9.39 -14.99 -6.11
CA THR A 40 -8.17 -14.22 -6.42
C THR A 40 -8.10 -12.85 -5.77
N VAL A 41 -9.13 -12.45 -5.02
CA VAL A 41 -9.21 -11.13 -4.38
C VAL A 41 -8.16 -10.98 -3.27
N VAL A 42 -7.43 -9.87 -3.29
CA VAL A 42 -6.46 -9.44 -2.26
C VAL A 42 -6.80 -7.99 -1.89
N PRO A 43 -7.00 -7.65 -0.63
CA PRO A 43 -7.11 -8.50 0.56
C PRO A 43 -8.32 -9.43 0.54
N ASN A 44 -8.19 -10.55 1.30
CA ASN A 44 -9.27 -11.53 1.44
C ASN A 44 -10.49 -10.90 2.16
N PRO A 45 -11.70 -10.96 1.57
CA PRO A 45 -12.89 -10.43 2.22
C PRO A 45 -13.26 -11.22 3.49
N LEU A 46 -14.02 -10.60 4.40
CA LEU A 46 -14.60 -11.26 5.58
C LEU A 46 -15.44 -12.48 5.21
N SER A 47 -16.24 -12.35 4.16
CA SER A 47 -16.94 -13.49 3.55
C SER A 47 -17.06 -13.30 2.04
N LEU A 48 -16.87 -14.38 1.32
CA LEU A 48 -17.09 -14.49 -0.11
C LEU A 48 -17.79 -15.82 -0.36
N THR A 49 -19.02 -15.76 -0.83
CA THR A 49 -19.82 -16.92 -1.18
C THR A 49 -20.04 -16.93 -2.69
N ARG A 50 -19.66 -18.02 -3.33
CA ARG A 50 -20.00 -18.24 -4.73
C ARG A 50 -21.44 -18.70 -4.83
N VAL A 51 -22.19 -18.05 -5.69
CA VAL A 51 -23.55 -18.48 -6.02
C VAL A 51 -23.45 -19.44 -7.20
N ASP A 52 -24.12 -20.60 -7.10
CA ASP A 52 -24.19 -21.56 -8.21
C ASP A 52 -25.21 -21.07 -9.27
N ALA A 53 -24.83 -20.01 -9.97
CA ALA A 53 -25.61 -19.33 -10.99
C ALA A 53 -24.70 -18.76 -12.08
N GLU A 54 -25.29 -18.33 -13.19
CA GLU A 54 -24.57 -17.57 -14.21
C GLU A 54 -24.09 -16.22 -13.65
N GLY A 55 -22.86 -15.82 -14.03
CA GLY A 55 -22.28 -14.54 -13.64
C GLY A 55 -22.87 -13.37 -14.41
N ALA A 56 -22.59 -12.16 -13.91
CA ALA A 56 -22.95 -10.93 -14.58
C ALA A 56 -22.14 -10.72 -15.86
N VAL A 57 -22.77 -10.25 -16.92
CA VAL A 57 -22.13 -9.87 -18.18
C VAL A 57 -22.16 -8.35 -18.31
N LEU A 58 -20.99 -7.71 -18.35
CA LEU A 58 -20.84 -6.29 -18.64
C LEU A 58 -20.57 -6.11 -20.13
N GLY A 59 -21.48 -5.48 -20.82
CA GLY A 59 -21.44 -5.26 -22.26
C GLY A 59 -21.81 -3.82 -22.63
N ARG A 60 -21.99 -3.57 -23.93
CA ARG A 60 -22.28 -2.23 -24.45
C ARG A 60 -23.46 -1.49 -23.79
N PRO A 61 -24.59 -2.13 -23.45
CA PRO A 61 -25.71 -1.44 -22.81
C PRO A 61 -25.55 -1.29 -21.29
N SER A 62 -24.56 -1.91 -20.65
CA SER A 62 -24.35 -1.80 -19.21
C SER A 62 -24.04 -0.36 -18.78
N ARG A 63 -24.60 0.03 -17.63
CA ARG A 63 -24.41 1.37 -17.06
C ARG A 63 -23.83 1.26 -15.66
N VAL A 64 -23.10 2.27 -15.24
CA VAL A 64 -22.73 2.49 -13.83
C VAL A 64 -23.66 3.56 -13.28
N VAL A 65 -24.49 3.20 -12.32
CA VAL A 65 -25.52 4.05 -11.73
C VAL A 65 -25.17 4.35 -10.28
N ALA A 66 -25.01 5.64 -9.95
CA ALA A 66 -24.92 6.09 -8.56
C ALA A 66 -26.34 6.43 -8.07
N GLU A 67 -26.82 5.69 -7.06
CA GLU A 67 -28.11 6.03 -6.41
C GLU A 67 -27.91 7.26 -5.52
N SER A 68 -28.93 8.04 -5.29
CA SER A 68 -28.97 9.19 -4.37
C SER A 68 -28.44 10.55 -4.86
N GLY A 69 -27.75 10.65 -5.99
CA GLY A 69 -27.16 11.93 -6.43
C GLY A 69 -26.06 12.47 -5.50
N ASP A 70 -25.44 11.60 -4.67
CA ASP A 70 -24.32 11.93 -3.81
C ASP A 70 -23.09 12.22 -4.68
N PRO A 71 -22.42 13.40 -4.54
CA PRO A 71 -21.28 13.77 -5.37
C PRO A 71 -20.10 12.80 -5.28
N ALA A 72 -19.86 12.19 -4.10
CA ALA A 72 -18.78 11.23 -3.93
C ALA A 72 -19.09 9.91 -4.65
N LEU A 73 -20.35 9.44 -4.62
CA LEU A 73 -20.77 8.28 -5.40
C LEU A 73 -20.65 8.54 -6.92
N GLU A 74 -21.02 9.73 -7.38
CA GLU A 74 -20.87 10.09 -8.80
C GLU A 74 -19.39 10.12 -9.22
N ALA A 75 -18.51 10.61 -8.35
CA ALA A 75 -17.07 10.57 -8.61
C ALA A 75 -16.54 9.13 -8.71
N ILE A 76 -17.00 8.24 -7.81
CA ILE A 76 -16.65 6.80 -7.84
C ILE A 76 -17.21 6.16 -9.13
N ALA A 77 -18.46 6.45 -9.48
CA ALA A 77 -19.06 5.95 -10.71
C ALA A 77 -18.30 6.43 -11.95
N HIS A 78 -17.82 7.68 -11.95
CA HIS A 78 -16.97 8.20 -13.03
C HIS A 78 -15.66 7.43 -13.13
N GLN A 79 -14.94 7.22 -12.03
CA GLN A 79 -13.70 6.44 -12.02
C GLN A 79 -13.91 5.00 -12.50
N LEU A 80 -15.03 4.37 -12.12
CA LEU A 80 -15.37 3.04 -12.60
C LEU A 80 -15.72 3.04 -14.10
N ARG A 81 -16.43 4.06 -14.58
CA ARG A 81 -16.70 4.23 -16.03
C ARG A 81 -15.39 4.42 -16.79
N ASP A 82 -14.44 5.19 -16.29
CA ASP A 82 -13.12 5.39 -16.92
C ASP A 82 -12.34 4.06 -16.98
N LEU A 83 -12.34 3.29 -15.92
CA LEU A 83 -11.73 1.95 -15.90
C LEU A 83 -12.36 1.02 -16.93
N LEU A 84 -13.70 1.02 -17.04
CA LEU A 84 -14.46 0.21 -17.99
C LEU A 84 -14.47 0.85 -19.38
N GLY A 85 -14.20 2.13 -19.49
CA GLY A 85 -14.51 3.07 -20.59
C GLY A 85 -13.57 3.07 -21.77
N SER A 86 -12.64 2.14 -21.90
CA SER A 86 -12.08 1.79 -23.21
C SER A 86 -13.16 1.25 -24.19
N TRP A 87 -14.41 1.23 -23.75
CA TRP A 87 -15.61 1.02 -24.54
C TRP A 87 -16.25 2.38 -24.93
N PRO A 88 -16.35 2.74 -26.22
CA PRO A 88 -16.84 4.06 -26.66
C PRO A 88 -18.28 4.42 -26.27
N GLN A 89 -18.94 3.65 -25.41
CA GLN A 89 -20.37 3.76 -25.13
C GLN A 89 -20.77 3.77 -23.64
N PHE A 90 -19.83 3.78 -22.70
CA PHE A 90 -20.13 4.15 -21.30
C PHE A 90 -20.33 5.67 -21.15
N THR A 91 -20.98 6.31 -22.13
CA THR A 91 -21.36 7.72 -22.01
C THR A 91 -22.50 7.84 -21.01
N PRO A 92 -22.44 8.80 -20.06
CA PRO A 92 -23.59 9.08 -19.20
C PRO A 92 -24.80 9.41 -20.07
N PRO A 93 -26.03 9.04 -19.68
CA PRO A 93 -27.20 9.50 -20.40
C PRO A 93 -27.18 11.01 -20.40
N ALA A 94 -27.09 11.61 -21.59
CA ALA A 94 -27.32 13.04 -21.73
C ALA A 94 -28.70 13.33 -21.13
N THR A 95 -28.76 14.26 -20.21
CA THR A 95 -30.03 14.77 -19.69
C THR A 95 -30.80 15.39 -20.84
N GLY A 96 -31.76 14.67 -21.40
CA GLY A 96 -32.64 15.10 -22.48
C GLY A 96 -32.26 14.51 -23.84
N ALA A 97 -33.06 13.51 -24.23
CA ALA A 97 -33.34 13.07 -25.58
C ALA A 97 -32.21 13.15 -26.64
N GLU A 98 -31.42 12.08 -26.70
CA GLU A 98 -30.97 11.47 -27.95
C GLU A 98 -30.38 10.09 -27.61
N ALA A 99 -31.23 9.08 -27.55
CA ALA A 99 -30.80 7.70 -27.67
C ALA A 99 -30.38 7.50 -29.13
N GLY A 100 -29.14 7.85 -29.45
CA GLY A 100 -28.55 7.53 -30.74
C GLY A 100 -28.49 6.04 -30.91
N ALA A 101 -29.06 5.56 -32.02
CA ALA A 101 -29.10 4.15 -32.41
C ALA A 101 -27.67 3.59 -32.39
N LEU A 102 -27.46 2.50 -31.65
CA LEU A 102 -26.21 1.74 -31.64
C LEU A 102 -26.01 1.18 -33.07
N ASP A 103 -25.00 1.69 -33.79
CA ASP A 103 -24.66 1.24 -35.13
C ASP A 103 -24.03 -0.16 -35.07
N GLY A 104 -24.81 -1.16 -35.39
CA GLY A 104 -24.42 -2.56 -35.57
C GLY A 104 -25.35 -3.56 -34.87
N PRO A 105 -25.47 -4.80 -35.35
CA PRO A 105 -26.26 -5.80 -34.68
C PRO A 105 -25.68 -6.13 -33.30
N MET A 106 -26.50 -6.00 -32.25
CA MET A 106 -26.15 -6.46 -30.90
C MET A 106 -25.90 -7.97 -30.92
N SER A 107 -24.82 -8.41 -30.28
CA SER A 107 -24.60 -9.83 -30.03
C SER A 107 -25.61 -10.37 -29.01
N LEU A 108 -25.78 -11.68 -28.95
CA LEU A 108 -26.61 -12.31 -27.91
C LEU A 108 -26.05 -11.99 -26.51
N GLU A 109 -24.73 -11.87 -26.38
CA GLU A 109 -24.01 -11.51 -25.14
C GLU A 109 -24.28 -10.06 -24.74
N ASP A 110 -24.40 -9.12 -25.70
CA ASP A 110 -24.77 -7.72 -25.41
C ASP A 110 -26.21 -7.61 -24.90
N SER A 111 -27.11 -8.54 -25.29
CA SER A 111 -28.50 -8.56 -24.80
C SER A 111 -28.66 -9.03 -23.35
N LEU A 112 -27.60 -9.66 -22.78
CA LEU A 112 -27.53 -10.13 -21.38
C LEU A 112 -26.78 -9.18 -20.46
N ALA A 113 -26.32 -8.03 -20.96
CA ALA A 113 -25.53 -7.10 -20.19
C ALA A 113 -26.34 -6.45 -19.06
N VAL A 114 -25.69 -6.31 -17.88
CA VAL A 114 -26.30 -5.84 -16.64
C VAL A 114 -25.71 -4.51 -16.18
N ASP A 115 -26.48 -3.75 -15.39
CA ASP A 115 -26.04 -2.51 -14.78
C ASP A 115 -25.24 -2.76 -13.49
N ILE A 116 -24.34 -1.83 -13.15
CA ILE A 116 -23.64 -1.74 -11.87
C ILE A 116 -24.29 -0.62 -11.06
N VAL A 117 -24.83 -0.95 -9.90
CA VAL A 117 -25.49 -0.01 -8.99
C VAL A 117 -24.61 0.26 -7.78
N LEU A 118 -24.31 1.53 -7.53
CA LEU A 118 -23.59 2.02 -6.35
C LEU A 118 -24.57 2.69 -5.39
N SER A 119 -24.62 2.25 -4.12
CA SER A 119 -25.63 2.70 -3.16
C SER A 119 -25.04 2.97 -1.77
N LEU A 120 -25.55 4.00 -1.10
CA LEU A 120 -25.31 4.26 0.33
C LEU A 120 -26.42 3.70 1.22
N GLN A 121 -27.36 2.93 0.66
CA GLN A 121 -28.52 2.43 1.37
C GLN A 121 -28.49 0.90 1.48
N GLY A 122 -28.96 0.40 2.62
CA GLY A 122 -29.18 -1.04 2.82
C GLY A 122 -27.96 -1.86 3.16
N ALA A 123 -26.78 -1.25 3.33
CA ALA A 123 -25.62 -1.96 3.86
C ALA A 123 -25.78 -2.23 5.36
N ASP A 124 -25.22 -3.34 5.85
CA ASP A 124 -25.20 -3.65 7.28
C ASP A 124 -24.38 -2.62 8.05
N PRO A 125 -24.99 -1.88 9.02
CA PRO A 125 -24.26 -0.89 9.81
C PRO A 125 -23.06 -1.45 10.58
N SER A 126 -23.05 -2.75 10.90
CA SER A 126 -21.94 -3.40 11.62
C SER A 126 -20.64 -3.46 10.83
N LEU A 127 -20.68 -3.24 9.50
CA LEU A 127 -19.50 -3.16 8.65
C LEU A 127 -18.72 -1.84 8.81
N GLY A 128 -19.27 -0.86 9.55
CA GLY A 128 -18.60 0.41 9.80
C GLY A 128 -18.54 1.32 8.56
N ILE A 129 -17.62 2.30 8.63
CA ILE A 129 -17.54 3.36 7.61
C ILE A 129 -16.80 2.94 6.33
N GLU A 130 -15.97 1.92 6.39
CA GLU A 130 -15.15 1.45 5.26
C GLU A 130 -15.61 0.09 4.72
N GLY A 131 -16.59 -0.55 5.37
CA GLY A 131 -17.11 -1.84 4.94
C GLY A 131 -18.15 -1.71 3.82
N TYR A 132 -18.38 -2.82 3.12
CA TYR A 132 -19.28 -2.90 1.98
C TYR A 132 -19.89 -4.29 1.82
N GLU A 133 -20.97 -4.33 1.06
CA GLU A 133 -21.56 -5.54 0.50
C GLU A 133 -21.52 -5.44 -1.03
N LEU A 134 -21.14 -6.54 -1.69
CA LEU A 134 -21.11 -6.66 -3.14
C LEU A 134 -21.89 -7.92 -3.53
N GLU A 135 -22.90 -7.76 -4.35
CA GLU A 135 -23.70 -8.82 -4.92
C GLU A 135 -23.61 -8.76 -6.44
N ALA A 136 -23.22 -9.86 -7.08
CA ALA A 136 -23.19 -9.98 -8.53
C ALA A 136 -24.03 -11.19 -8.93
N THR A 137 -25.04 -10.95 -9.76
CA THR A 137 -25.96 -11.96 -10.31
C THR A 137 -26.03 -11.83 -11.83
N ALA A 138 -26.77 -12.69 -12.50
CA ALA A 138 -27.00 -12.55 -13.94
C ALA A 138 -27.83 -11.31 -14.31
N GLU A 139 -28.51 -10.68 -13.34
CA GLU A 139 -29.41 -9.55 -13.56
C GLU A 139 -28.78 -8.20 -13.18
N SER A 140 -27.85 -8.17 -12.22
CA SER A 140 -27.28 -6.94 -11.70
C SER A 140 -25.96 -7.15 -10.95
N ILE A 141 -25.17 -6.09 -10.84
CA ILE A 141 -24.09 -5.96 -9.85
C ILE A 141 -24.46 -4.80 -8.92
N THR A 142 -24.54 -5.07 -7.62
CA THR A 142 -24.85 -4.04 -6.63
C THR A 142 -23.74 -3.94 -5.60
N ILE A 143 -23.28 -2.73 -5.33
CA ILE A 143 -22.29 -2.43 -4.28
C ILE A 143 -22.91 -1.45 -3.30
N ARG A 144 -23.02 -1.85 -2.03
CA ARG A 144 -23.59 -1.06 -0.94
C ARG A 144 -22.54 -0.79 0.12
N GLY A 145 -22.48 0.44 0.63
CA GLY A 145 -21.63 0.83 1.74
C GLY A 145 -22.33 1.84 2.65
N ASN A 146 -21.93 1.90 3.92
CA ASN A 146 -22.47 2.90 4.85
C ASN A 146 -21.94 4.31 4.54
N THR A 147 -20.84 4.40 3.81
CA THR A 147 -20.25 5.65 3.30
C THR A 147 -19.72 5.45 1.89
N ALA A 148 -19.37 6.54 1.21
CA ALA A 148 -18.71 6.51 -0.09
C ALA A 148 -17.37 5.73 -0.07
N ALA A 149 -16.62 5.77 1.05
CA ALA A 149 -15.39 4.98 1.20
C ALA A 149 -15.66 3.48 1.12
N GLY A 150 -16.69 2.98 1.79
CA GLY A 150 -17.10 1.58 1.70
C GLY A 150 -17.46 1.17 0.27
N VAL A 151 -18.27 1.97 -0.42
CA VAL A 151 -18.61 1.74 -1.83
C VAL A 151 -17.36 1.73 -2.71
N PHE A 152 -16.43 2.66 -2.49
CA PHE A 152 -15.16 2.71 -3.22
C PHE A 152 -14.34 1.43 -3.06
N TYR A 153 -14.21 0.89 -1.85
CA TYR A 153 -13.50 -0.38 -1.62
C TYR A 153 -14.25 -1.58 -2.23
N GLY A 154 -15.57 -1.55 -2.26
CA GLY A 154 -16.36 -2.51 -3.02
C GLY A 154 -16.06 -2.47 -4.52
N VAL A 155 -15.90 -1.26 -5.08
CA VAL A 155 -15.47 -1.08 -6.47
C VAL A 155 -14.07 -1.64 -6.71
N GLN A 156 -13.12 -1.49 -5.77
CA GLN A 156 -11.78 -2.10 -5.91
C GLN A 156 -11.87 -3.64 -5.91
N THR A 157 -12.80 -4.21 -5.14
CA THR A 157 -13.05 -5.66 -5.19
C THR A 157 -13.68 -6.08 -6.52
N LEU A 158 -14.66 -5.35 -7.03
CA LEU A 158 -15.22 -5.59 -8.36
C LEU A 158 -14.13 -5.53 -9.45
N ARG A 159 -13.23 -4.53 -9.38
CA ARG A 159 -12.08 -4.42 -10.27
C ARG A 159 -11.22 -5.69 -10.28
N GLN A 160 -11.01 -6.33 -9.12
CA GLN A 160 -10.25 -7.58 -9.02
C GLN A 160 -11.04 -8.81 -9.49
N LEU A 161 -12.35 -8.80 -9.42
CA LEU A 161 -13.22 -9.85 -9.99
C LEU A 161 -13.27 -9.80 -11.51
N LEU A 162 -13.03 -8.64 -12.11
CA LEU A 162 -12.90 -8.47 -13.56
C LEU A 162 -11.61 -9.10 -14.08
N PRO A 163 -11.56 -9.55 -15.34
CA PRO A 163 -10.33 -10.05 -15.95
C PRO A 163 -9.19 -9.00 -15.91
N PRO A 164 -7.93 -9.40 -15.73
CA PRO A 164 -6.78 -8.48 -15.74
C PRO A 164 -6.71 -7.57 -16.97
N ALA A 165 -7.29 -8.00 -18.07
CA ALA A 165 -7.36 -7.23 -19.31
C ALA A 165 -8.14 -5.91 -19.19
N VAL A 166 -8.94 -5.71 -18.11
CA VAL A 166 -9.61 -4.43 -17.82
C VAL A 166 -8.60 -3.28 -17.58
N GLU A 167 -7.38 -3.63 -17.16
CA GLU A 167 -6.30 -2.65 -16.90
C GLU A 167 -5.61 -2.13 -18.17
N TYR A 168 -5.84 -2.76 -19.32
CA TYR A 168 -5.28 -2.26 -20.57
C TYR A 168 -6.05 -1.03 -21.08
N THR A 169 -5.33 0.03 -21.39
CA THR A 169 -5.88 1.27 -21.96
C THR A 169 -6.30 1.15 -23.42
N GLY A 170 -6.16 -0.03 -24.03
CA GLY A 170 -6.56 -0.30 -25.41
C GLY A 170 -8.01 -0.75 -25.54
N ALA A 171 -8.66 -0.43 -26.68
CA ALA A 171 -10.05 -0.80 -26.95
C ALA A 171 -10.24 -2.33 -27.00
N PHE A 172 -10.76 -2.91 -25.95
CA PHE A 172 -11.21 -4.30 -25.92
C PHE A 172 -12.67 -4.37 -26.39
N ARG A 173 -12.97 -5.32 -27.28
CA ARG A 173 -14.31 -5.47 -27.89
C ARG A 173 -15.10 -6.66 -27.33
N ARG A 174 -14.68 -7.25 -26.22
CA ARG A 174 -15.38 -8.42 -25.64
C ARG A 174 -16.10 -8.01 -24.35
N PRO A 175 -17.28 -8.54 -24.07
CA PRO A 175 -17.94 -8.33 -22.79
C PRO A 175 -17.08 -8.89 -21.66
N TRP A 176 -17.17 -8.25 -20.48
CA TRP A 176 -16.50 -8.69 -19.26
C TRP A 176 -17.46 -9.57 -18.45
N THR A 177 -16.99 -10.70 -17.97
CA THR A 177 -17.80 -11.55 -17.09
C THR A 177 -17.31 -11.41 -15.66
N VAL A 178 -18.24 -11.15 -14.73
CA VAL A 178 -18.03 -11.15 -13.29
C VAL A 178 -18.71 -12.41 -12.73
N PRO A 179 -18.02 -13.25 -11.93
CA PRO A 179 -18.64 -14.44 -11.36
C PRO A 179 -19.82 -14.07 -10.45
N ALA A 180 -20.83 -14.94 -10.38
CA ALA A 180 -21.94 -14.78 -9.44
C ALA A 180 -21.43 -14.97 -8.02
N VAL A 181 -21.45 -13.90 -7.20
CA VAL A 181 -20.90 -13.87 -5.84
C VAL A 181 -21.71 -12.98 -4.93
N GLU A 182 -21.68 -13.33 -3.64
CA GLU A 182 -22.05 -12.46 -2.54
C GLU A 182 -20.81 -12.23 -1.67
N ILE A 183 -20.44 -10.98 -1.48
CA ILE A 183 -19.29 -10.56 -0.67
C ILE A 183 -19.78 -9.61 0.41
N ARG A 184 -19.30 -9.85 1.62
CA ARG A 184 -19.45 -8.96 2.76
C ARG A 184 -18.07 -8.71 3.36
N ASP A 185 -17.67 -7.44 3.51
CA ASP A 185 -16.29 -7.12 3.80
C ASP A 185 -16.16 -5.82 4.61
N ALA A 186 -15.14 -5.78 5.47
CA ALA A 186 -14.76 -4.62 6.25
C ALA A 186 -13.30 -4.76 6.71
N PRO A 187 -12.58 -3.65 6.90
CA PRO A 187 -11.19 -3.71 7.34
C PRO A 187 -11.03 -4.11 8.80
N ARG A 188 -9.95 -4.84 9.10
CA ARG A 188 -9.49 -5.12 10.46
C ARG A 188 -9.00 -3.85 11.16
N PHE A 189 -8.23 -3.02 10.46
CA PHE A 189 -7.65 -1.77 10.98
C PHE A 189 -8.07 -0.56 10.16
N GLY A 190 -8.24 0.57 10.85
CA GLY A 190 -8.52 1.87 10.23
C GLY A 190 -7.29 2.52 9.57
N TRP A 191 -6.07 2.11 9.95
CA TRP A 191 -4.82 2.56 9.36
C TRP A 191 -4.17 1.44 8.54
N ARG A 192 -4.02 1.69 7.24
CA ARG A 192 -3.40 0.77 6.29
C ARG A 192 -2.51 1.61 5.38
N GLY A 193 -1.27 1.82 5.83
CA GLY A 193 -0.36 2.79 5.25
C GLY A 193 0.73 2.19 4.36
N ALA A 194 1.24 3.05 3.49
CA ALA A 194 2.56 2.91 2.89
C ALA A 194 3.27 4.25 3.00
N MET A 195 4.53 4.24 3.42
CA MET A 195 5.39 5.43 3.40
C MET A 195 6.24 5.41 2.14
N LEU A 196 6.41 6.56 1.53
CA LEU A 196 7.27 6.80 0.39
C LEU A 196 8.31 7.85 0.75
N ASP A 197 9.56 7.45 0.79
CA ASP A 197 10.70 8.35 0.91
C ASP A 197 10.98 9.02 -0.43
N VAL A 198 10.75 10.33 -0.47
CA VAL A 198 11.07 11.19 -1.61
C VAL A 198 12.28 12.09 -1.34
N ALA A 199 12.85 11.99 -0.13
CA ALA A 199 14.00 12.80 0.28
C ALA A 199 15.32 12.22 -0.21
N ARG A 200 15.56 10.91 -0.05
CA ARG A 200 16.80 10.25 -0.51
C ARG A 200 16.88 10.20 -2.03
N HIS A 201 15.79 9.93 -2.72
CA HIS A 201 15.65 10.10 -4.17
C HIS A 201 14.31 10.74 -4.49
N PHE A 202 14.35 11.86 -5.21
CA PHE A 202 13.13 12.60 -5.54
C PHE A 202 12.21 11.81 -6.47
N ARG A 203 10.90 11.91 -6.23
CA ARG A 203 9.84 11.34 -7.08
C ARG A 203 8.96 12.44 -7.61
N THR A 204 8.77 12.46 -8.91
CA THR A 204 7.86 13.41 -9.56
C THR A 204 6.41 13.23 -9.12
N VAL A 205 5.58 14.27 -9.27
CA VAL A 205 4.13 14.19 -9.02
C VAL A 205 3.48 13.00 -9.73
N GLY A 206 3.90 12.75 -10.98
CA GLY A 206 3.40 11.60 -11.76
C GLY A 206 3.75 10.24 -11.15
N GLU A 207 4.97 10.09 -10.60
CA GLU A 207 5.40 8.85 -9.95
C GLU A 207 4.69 8.64 -8.61
N VAL A 208 4.47 9.71 -7.83
CA VAL A 208 3.69 9.64 -6.58
C VAL A 208 2.24 9.24 -6.88
N LYS A 209 1.60 9.85 -7.89
CA LYS A 209 0.25 9.47 -8.32
C LYS A 209 0.18 8.01 -8.79
N ARG A 210 1.20 7.55 -9.53
CA ARG A 210 1.30 6.13 -9.91
C ARG A 210 1.39 5.22 -8.69
N PHE A 211 2.16 5.60 -7.68
CA PHE A 211 2.25 4.82 -6.43
C PHE A 211 0.89 4.76 -5.71
N ILE A 212 0.16 5.89 -5.64
CA ILE A 212 -1.21 5.93 -5.13
C ILE A 212 -2.13 4.97 -5.92
N ASP A 213 -2.08 5.00 -7.26
CA ASP A 213 -2.90 4.12 -8.11
C ASP A 213 -2.58 2.63 -7.92
N LEU A 214 -1.36 2.30 -7.48
CA LEU A 214 -0.95 0.93 -7.16
C LEU A 214 -1.33 0.50 -5.73
N MET A 215 -1.46 1.45 -4.79
CA MET A 215 -1.94 1.19 -3.42
C MET A 215 -3.45 0.90 -3.37
N VAL A 216 -4.21 1.66 -4.11
CA VAL A 216 -5.68 1.74 -4.06
C VAL A 216 -6.39 0.39 -4.32
N PRO A 217 -6.01 -0.42 -5.32
CA PRO A 217 -6.64 -1.72 -5.55
C PRO A 217 -6.56 -2.68 -4.36
N TYR A 218 -5.59 -2.47 -3.47
CA TYR A 218 -5.36 -3.24 -2.25
C TYR A 218 -5.93 -2.58 -0.99
N LYS A 219 -6.74 -1.53 -1.15
CA LYS A 219 -7.48 -0.84 -0.07
C LYS A 219 -6.58 -0.21 1.00
N LEU A 220 -5.34 0.17 0.63
CA LEU A 220 -4.49 1.03 1.44
C LEU A 220 -5.06 2.45 1.44
N ASN A 221 -5.04 3.12 2.61
CA ASN A 221 -5.74 4.39 2.81
C ASN A 221 -4.89 5.51 3.44
N ARG A 222 -3.58 5.28 3.63
CA ARG A 222 -2.64 6.29 4.10
C ARG A 222 -1.40 6.28 3.21
N LEU A 223 -1.04 7.46 2.72
CA LEU A 223 0.24 7.70 2.06
C LEU A 223 1.06 8.61 2.96
N HIS A 224 2.05 8.05 3.62
CA HIS A 224 3.02 8.80 4.38
C HIS A 224 4.12 9.27 3.43
N LEU A 225 4.31 10.59 3.31
CA LEU A 225 5.35 11.21 2.49
C LEU A 225 6.47 11.73 3.37
N HIS A 226 7.64 11.11 3.27
CA HIS A 226 8.87 11.54 3.93
C HIS A 226 9.53 12.61 3.07
N LEU A 227 9.25 13.90 3.44
CA LEU A 227 9.51 15.08 2.60
C LEU A 227 10.87 15.74 2.85
N SER A 228 11.55 15.40 3.93
CA SER A 228 12.87 15.95 4.25
C SER A 228 13.76 14.94 4.94
N ASP A 229 15.06 15.00 4.60
CA ASP A 229 16.11 14.21 5.22
C ASP A 229 17.48 14.87 4.97
N ASP A 230 18.56 14.22 5.34
CA ASP A 230 19.94 14.71 5.14
C ASP A 230 20.26 15.03 3.68
N GLN A 231 19.69 14.26 2.72
CA GLN A 231 20.00 14.36 1.31
C GLN A 231 19.09 15.31 0.54
N GLY A 232 17.94 15.68 1.11
CA GLY A 232 17.02 16.51 0.38
C GLY A 232 15.86 17.08 1.17
N TRP A 233 15.50 18.31 0.81
CA TRP A 233 14.28 18.98 1.21
C TRP A 233 13.32 19.04 0.02
N ARG A 234 12.10 18.49 0.13
CA ARG A 234 11.26 18.20 -1.04
C ARG A 234 9.95 18.97 -1.13
N ILE A 235 9.76 20.01 -0.33
CA ILE A 235 8.55 20.83 -0.35
C ILE A 235 8.89 22.31 -0.22
N GLU A 236 8.25 23.13 -1.06
CA GLU A 236 8.38 24.58 -1.01
C GLU A 236 7.78 25.13 0.28
N ILE A 237 8.55 26.01 0.96
CA ILE A 237 8.12 26.82 2.10
C ILE A 237 8.37 28.28 1.75
N PRO A 238 7.33 29.09 1.50
CA PRO A 238 7.50 30.46 0.96
C PRO A 238 8.34 31.38 1.80
N ASP A 239 8.31 31.24 3.12
CA ASP A 239 9.12 32.05 4.05
C ASP A 239 10.59 31.58 4.14
N TRP A 240 10.91 30.41 3.57
CA TRP A 240 12.22 29.75 3.61
C TRP A 240 12.63 29.19 2.24
N PRO A 241 12.77 30.04 1.18
CA PRO A 241 13.02 29.58 -0.19
C PRO A 241 14.34 28.82 -0.35
N GLU A 242 15.35 29.10 0.48
CA GLU A 242 16.67 28.44 0.45
C GLU A 242 16.56 26.94 0.69
N LEU A 243 15.50 26.47 1.38
CA LEU A 243 15.26 25.03 1.62
C LEU A 243 15.15 24.23 0.31
N THR A 244 14.53 24.82 -0.71
CA THR A 244 14.42 24.18 -2.03
C THR A 244 15.52 24.59 -2.98
N GLU A 245 15.99 25.84 -2.91
CA GLU A 245 17.07 26.36 -3.76
C GLU A 245 18.42 25.70 -3.46
N ILE A 246 18.67 25.29 -2.22
CA ILE A 246 19.91 24.64 -1.77
C ILE A 246 19.62 23.18 -1.36
N GLY A 247 18.68 22.94 -0.45
CA GLY A 247 18.38 21.61 0.08
C GLY A 247 17.66 20.71 -0.92
N GLY A 248 17.05 21.26 -1.97
CA GLY A 248 16.33 20.51 -3.00
C GLY A 248 17.15 20.08 -4.22
N ILE A 249 18.42 20.52 -4.35
CA ILE A 249 19.18 20.38 -5.60
C ILE A 249 19.95 19.07 -5.76
N THR A 250 19.96 18.21 -4.77
CA THR A 250 20.70 16.95 -4.81
C THR A 250 19.90 15.78 -4.20
N GLU A 251 20.46 14.58 -4.27
CA GLU A 251 19.94 13.34 -3.73
C GLU A 251 21.08 12.35 -3.47
N VAL A 252 20.80 11.14 -3.00
CA VAL A 252 21.82 10.11 -2.82
C VAL A 252 22.62 9.90 -4.10
N GLY A 253 23.94 9.88 -3.98
CA GLY A 253 24.85 9.74 -5.12
C GLY A 253 25.09 11.02 -5.92
N GLY A 254 24.49 12.15 -5.56
CA GLY A 254 24.68 13.44 -6.21
C GLY A 254 23.84 13.62 -7.48
N GLY A 255 22.65 13.03 -7.53
CA GLY A 255 21.68 13.22 -8.60
C GLY A 255 21.07 14.63 -8.64
N PRO A 256 20.13 14.89 -9.55
CA PRO A 256 19.61 16.24 -9.79
C PRO A 256 18.68 16.77 -8.68
N GLY A 257 18.21 15.86 -7.78
CA GLY A 257 17.22 16.22 -6.78
C GLY A 257 15.87 16.66 -7.36
N GLY A 258 15.19 17.53 -6.65
CA GLY A 258 13.88 18.07 -7.00
C GLY A 258 13.08 18.42 -5.76
N PHE A 259 11.96 19.10 -5.95
CA PHE A 259 11.02 19.42 -4.87
C PHE A 259 9.61 19.62 -5.46
N TYR A 260 8.60 19.62 -4.62
CA TYR A 260 7.23 19.98 -4.99
C TYR A 260 7.00 21.46 -4.70
N THR A 261 6.46 22.19 -5.68
CA THR A 261 5.83 23.47 -5.38
C THR A 261 4.59 23.26 -4.52
N ILE A 262 4.06 24.32 -3.96
CA ILE A 262 2.83 24.27 -3.17
C ILE A 262 1.69 23.65 -3.98
N GLU A 263 1.52 24.09 -5.23
CA GLU A 263 0.47 23.61 -6.12
C GLU A 263 0.65 22.13 -6.47
N GLU A 264 1.88 21.67 -6.68
CA GLU A 264 2.20 20.26 -6.94
C GLU A 264 1.91 19.37 -5.72
N TYR A 265 2.22 19.86 -4.51
CA TYR A 265 1.87 19.16 -3.28
C TYR A 265 0.35 19.08 -3.08
N GLU A 266 -0.37 20.18 -3.26
CA GLU A 266 -1.83 20.24 -3.20
C GLU A 266 -2.47 19.31 -4.26
N GLU A 267 -1.87 19.21 -5.45
CA GLU A 267 -2.29 18.27 -6.49
C GLU A 267 -2.16 16.80 -6.05
N ILE A 268 -1.05 16.44 -5.38
CA ILE A 268 -0.87 15.10 -4.80
C ILE A 268 -1.93 14.83 -3.74
N VAL A 269 -2.15 15.78 -2.82
CA VAL A 269 -3.13 15.67 -1.73
C VAL A 269 -4.55 15.48 -2.28
N ALA A 270 -4.94 16.30 -3.25
CA ALA A 270 -6.26 16.21 -3.89
C ALA A 270 -6.44 14.89 -4.65
N TYR A 271 -5.40 14.43 -5.36
CA TYR A 271 -5.40 13.17 -6.10
C TYR A 271 -5.58 11.96 -5.17
N ALA A 272 -4.88 11.96 -4.04
CA ALA A 272 -5.00 10.94 -3.00
C ALA A 272 -6.41 10.95 -2.38
N ALA A 273 -6.91 12.13 -2.01
CA ALA A 273 -8.23 12.31 -1.39
C ALA A 273 -9.37 11.81 -2.28
N ALA A 274 -9.30 12.04 -3.60
CA ALA A 274 -10.25 11.52 -4.59
C ALA A 274 -10.28 9.98 -4.66
N ARG A 275 -9.32 9.31 -4.02
CA ARG A 275 -9.17 7.85 -3.92
C ARG A 275 -9.27 7.34 -2.49
N PHE A 276 -9.80 8.16 -1.57
CA PHE A 276 -9.91 7.83 -0.15
C PHE A 276 -8.56 7.49 0.51
N VAL A 277 -7.47 8.06 0.00
CA VAL A 277 -6.14 8.02 0.60
C VAL A 277 -5.85 9.36 1.27
N THR A 278 -5.47 9.32 2.55
CA THR A 278 -5.04 10.51 3.30
C THR A 278 -3.51 10.61 3.22
N VAL A 279 -3.00 11.75 2.80
CA VAL A 279 -1.57 12.07 2.85
C VAL A 279 -1.18 12.43 4.28
N ILE A 280 -0.09 11.87 4.76
CA ILE A 280 0.56 12.18 6.04
C ILE A 280 1.91 12.81 5.70
N PRO A 281 2.09 14.12 5.87
CA PRO A 281 3.38 14.76 5.65
C PRO A 281 4.32 14.47 6.81
N GLU A 282 5.58 14.18 6.49
CA GLU A 282 6.67 14.10 7.45
C GLU A 282 7.74 15.13 7.14
N ILE A 283 8.12 15.87 8.16
CA ILE A 283 9.36 16.63 8.23
C ILE A 283 10.14 16.08 9.40
N ASP A 284 11.24 15.41 9.11
CA ASP A 284 12.04 14.73 10.12
C ASP A 284 12.90 15.70 10.89
N VAL A 285 12.71 15.76 12.19
CA VAL A 285 13.38 16.65 13.14
C VAL A 285 13.47 15.99 14.52
N PRO A 286 14.50 16.31 15.32
CA PRO A 286 15.62 17.25 15.08
C PRO A 286 16.79 16.64 14.32
N GLY A 287 16.84 15.32 14.13
CA GLY A 287 17.80 14.59 13.31
C GLY A 287 17.42 14.62 11.83
N HIS A 288 18.23 13.99 10.97
CA HIS A 288 17.99 13.88 9.53
C HIS A 288 17.78 15.23 8.82
N THR A 289 18.53 16.25 9.25
CA THR A 289 18.26 17.65 8.90
C THR A 289 19.34 18.32 8.08
N ASN A 290 20.33 17.57 7.55
CA ASN A 290 21.47 18.20 6.87
C ASN A 290 21.04 19.05 5.66
N ALA A 291 19.97 18.69 4.92
CA ALA A 291 19.48 19.54 3.83
C ALA A 291 19.01 20.91 4.33
N ALA A 292 18.31 20.96 5.47
CA ALA A 292 17.92 22.22 6.12
C ALA A 292 19.14 22.98 6.68
N LEU A 293 20.09 22.28 7.32
CA LEU A 293 21.31 22.86 7.87
C LEU A 293 22.25 23.41 6.79
N ALA A 294 22.23 22.82 5.59
CA ALA A 294 22.95 23.33 4.42
C ALA A 294 22.29 24.59 3.86
N SER A 295 20.97 24.67 3.95
CA SER A 295 20.17 25.78 3.41
C SER A 295 20.19 27.01 4.31
N ILE A 296 20.08 26.82 5.63
CA ILE A 296 19.86 27.89 6.60
C ILE A 296 20.97 27.87 7.67
N PRO A 297 21.96 28.80 7.59
CA PRO A 297 23.07 28.85 8.56
C PRO A 297 22.61 28.97 10.02
N GLU A 298 21.52 29.71 10.27
CA GLU A 298 21.00 30.01 11.61
C GLU A 298 20.35 28.79 12.30
N LEU A 299 20.18 27.68 11.61
CA LEU A 299 19.75 26.40 12.19
C LEU A 299 20.93 25.61 12.79
N ASN A 300 22.16 26.03 12.50
CA ASN A 300 23.40 25.45 13.05
C ASN A 300 23.84 26.22 14.31
N CYS A 301 24.36 25.51 15.31
CA CYS A 301 24.85 26.14 16.56
C CYS A 301 26.05 27.09 16.36
N ASP A 302 26.78 26.93 15.29
CA ASP A 302 27.95 27.75 14.93
C ASP A 302 27.69 28.79 13.82
N ASP A 303 26.42 28.99 13.42
CA ASP A 303 25.97 29.86 12.31
C ASP A 303 26.67 29.56 10.97
N THR A 304 27.11 28.31 10.78
CA THR A 304 27.81 27.91 9.56
C THR A 304 26.98 26.88 8.79
N ALA A 305 26.56 27.22 7.56
CA ALA A 305 25.87 26.29 6.70
C ALA A 305 26.70 25.03 6.44
N ARG A 306 26.04 23.90 6.41
CA ARG A 306 26.64 22.59 6.05
C ARG A 306 26.75 22.45 4.54
N GLU A 307 27.60 21.56 4.07
CA GLU A 307 27.62 21.17 2.67
C GLU A 307 26.42 20.22 2.40
N PRO A 308 25.79 20.31 1.20
CA PRO A 308 24.76 19.33 0.81
C PRO A 308 25.30 17.90 0.87
N TYR A 309 24.53 16.99 1.44
CA TYR A 309 24.93 15.61 1.68
C TYR A 309 24.36 14.67 0.61
N THR A 310 25.20 13.74 0.12
CA THR A 310 24.81 12.78 -0.93
C THR A 310 25.13 11.33 -0.55
N GLY A 311 25.56 11.10 0.69
CA GLY A 311 25.82 9.75 1.22
C GLY A 311 24.57 9.09 1.80
N VAL A 312 24.78 7.98 2.51
CA VAL A 312 23.73 7.20 3.16
C VAL A 312 23.98 6.95 4.66
N ALA A 313 24.94 7.67 5.26
CA ALA A 313 25.14 7.61 6.72
C ALA A 313 24.02 8.42 7.41
N VAL A 314 23.67 8.01 8.60
CA VAL A 314 22.59 8.59 9.42
C VAL A 314 23.11 9.00 10.80
N GLY A 315 22.33 9.78 11.55
CA GLY A 315 22.59 10.13 12.95
C GLY A 315 23.75 11.12 13.15
N PHE A 316 24.08 11.96 12.16
CA PHE A 316 25.19 12.93 12.22
C PHE A 316 24.73 14.39 12.14
N SER A 317 23.47 14.64 11.82
CA SER A 317 22.89 15.97 11.69
C SER A 317 21.83 16.21 12.75
N VAL A 318 21.82 17.39 13.33
CA VAL A 318 20.82 17.79 14.33
C VAL A 318 20.65 19.31 14.31
N LEU A 319 19.39 19.77 14.39
CA LEU A 319 19.05 21.19 14.56
C LEU A 319 19.61 21.73 15.86
N CYS A 320 20.09 23.00 15.86
CA CYS A 320 20.48 23.67 17.08
C CYS A 320 19.24 24.07 17.89
N ILE A 321 18.84 23.22 18.84
CA ILE A 321 17.63 23.37 19.63
C ILE A 321 17.64 24.54 20.62
N GLU A 322 18.82 25.07 20.94
CA GLU A 322 19.02 26.21 21.84
C GLU A 322 18.67 27.56 21.17
N ARG A 323 18.52 27.57 19.84
CA ARG A 323 18.27 28.78 19.07
C ARG A 323 16.79 29.02 18.84
N GLU A 324 16.35 30.24 19.00
CA GLU A 324 14.98 30.65 18.72
C GLU A 324 14.66 30.60 17.22
N SER A 325 15.67 30.76 16.34
CA SER A 325 15.55 30.55 14.89
C SER A 325 15.00 29.15 14.53
N THR A 326 15.48 28.11 15.24
CA THR A 326 15.00 26.73 15.06
C THR A 326 13.49 26.60 15.34
N TRP A 327 13.01 27.27 16.38
CA TRP A 327 11.60 27.19 16.76
C TRP A 327 10.70 28.01 15.83
N THR A 328 11.18 29.17 15.37
CA THR A 328 10.50 29.96 14.33
C THR A 328 10.41 29.16 13.03
N PHE A 329 11.51 28.53 12.61
CA PHE A 329 11.55 27.66 11.45
C PHE A 329 10.55 26.51 11.56
N LEU A 330 10.52 25.80 12.68
CA LEU A 330 9.58 24.68 12.89
C LEU A 330 8.12 25.15 12.86
N ASP A 331 7.81 26.29 13.49
CA ASP A 331 6.46 26.83 13.49
C ASP A 331 6.00 27.20 12.08
N ASP A 332 6.84 27.87 11.31
CA ASP A 332 6.56 28.27 9.93
C ASP A 332 6.35 27.06 9.02
N VAL A 333 7.25 26.06 9.06
CA VAL A 333 7.18 24.85 8.23
C VAL A 333 5.92 24.04 8.57
N ILE A 334 5.67 23.80 9.85
CA ILE A 334 4.50 23.02 10.28
C ILE A 334 3.21 23.76 9.92
N ARG A 335 3.15 25.09 10.08
CA ARG A 335 2.03 25.93 9.67
C ARG A 335 1.73 25.77 8.19
N GLU A 336 2.74 25.97 7.34
CA GLU A 336 2.60 25.97 5.88
C GLU A 336 2.10 24.63 5.35
N ILE A 337 2.68 23.53 5.80
CA ILE A 337 2.30 22.18 5.37
C ILE A 337 0.94 21.79 5.96
N SER A 338 0.67 22.12 7.22
CA SER A 338 -0.60 21.81 7.89
C SER A 338 -1.79 22.49 7.22
N ALA A 339 -1.62 23.72 6.75
CA ALA A 339 -2.68 24.47 6.07
C ALA A 339 -3.12 23.81 4.74
N ARG A 340 -2.23 23.07 4.09
CA ARG A 340 -2.44 22.40 2.79
C ARG A 340 -2.79 20.93 2.89
N THR A 341 -2.66 20.35 4.07
CA THR A 341 -2.93 18.93 4.29
C THR A 341 -4.21 18.76 5.13
N PRO A 342 -5.34 18.38 4.53
CA PRO A 342 -6.62 18.27 5.26
C PRO A 342 -6.62 17.18 6.34
N GLY A 343 -5.76 16.14 6.22
CA GLY A 343 -5.63 15.07 7.22
C GLY A 343 -5.27 15.62 8.60
N PRO A 344 -5.70 14.95 9.69
CA PRO A 344 -5.50 15.44 11.05
C PRO A 344 -4.11 15.16 11.63
N TRP A 345 -3.18 14.61 10.85
CA TRP A 345 -1.87 14.19 11.34
C TRP A 345 -0.72 14.93 10.67
N PHE A 346 0.37 15.08 11.43
CA PHE A 346 1.67 15.55 10.98
C PHE A 346 2.74 14.67 11.62
N HIS A 347 3.62 14.10 10.82
CA HIS A 347 4.71 13.26 11.29
C HIS A 347 5.98 14.10 11.48
N MET A 348 6.58 14.03 12.67
CA MET A 348 7.77 14.81 13.00
C MET A 348 9.09 14.04 12.85
N GLY A 349 9.04 12.77 12.43
CA GLY A 349 10.22 11.91 12.48
C GLY A 349 10.64 11.59 13.90
N GLY A 350 11.80 12.04 14.29
CA GLY A 350 12.31 11.96 15.66
C GLY A 350 13.25 10.79 15.90
N ASP A 351 13.59 10.03 14.86
CA ASP A 351 14.47 8.87 14.96
C ASP A 351 15.96 9.22 14.91
N GLU A 352 16.74 8.26 15.37
CA GLU A 352 18.22 8.21 15.26
C GLU A 352 19.00 9.42 15.79
N VAL A 353 18.42 10.25 16.65
CA VAL A 353 19.04 11.41 17.26
C VAL A 353 20.06 10.97 18.30
N GLN A 354 21.35 11.19 18.04
CA GLN A 354 22.47 10.73 18.89
C GLN A 354 23.18 11.88 19.63
N GLU A 355 23.01 13.12 19.18
CA GLU A 355 23.77 14.26 19.67
C GLU A 355 23.13 14.99 20.86
N LEU A 356 21.84 14.71 21.12
CA LEU A 356 21.11 15.28 22.25
C LEU A 356 21.11 14.33 23.45
N THR A 357 21.11 14.90 24.64
CA THR A 357 20.80 14.15 25.85
C THR A 357 19.33 13.71 25.86
N GLU A 358 18.99 12.71 26.66
CA GLU A 358 17.59 12.24 26.77
C GLU A 358 16.63 13.36 27.21
N GLN A 359 17.08 14.29 28.08
CA GLN A 359 16.26 15.42 28.52
C GLN A 359 16.08 16.45 27.40
N GLU A 360 17.13 16.83 26.69
CA GLU A 360 17.07 17.77 25.57
C GLU A 360 16.15 17.21 24.45
N TYR A 361 16.28 15.93 24.14
CA TYR A 361 15.39 15.27 23.19
C TYR A 361 13.93 15.28 23.65
N SER A 362 13.67 14.93 24.91
CA SER A 362 12.32 14.95 25.49
C SER A 362 11.69 16.35 25.42
N ASP A 363 12.46 17.39 25.82
CA ASP A 363 11.99 18.78 25.78
C ASP A 363 11.70 19.23 24.35
N PHE A 364 12.54 18.79 23.38
CA PHE A 364 12.33 19.07 21.96
C PHE A 364 11.03 18.45 21.45
N VAL A 365 10.79 17.16 21.71
CA VAL A 365 9.58 16.45 21.29
C VAL A 365 8.32 17.12 21.86
N VAL A 366 8.32 17.45 23.15
CA VAL A 366 7.17 18.10 23.82
C VAL A 366 6.88 19.48 23.21
N ARG A 367 7.92 20.28 22.93
CA ARG A 367 7.74 21.60 22.32
C ARG A 367 7.27 21.49 20.87
N THR A 368 7.80 20.55 20.08
CA THR A 368 7.38 20.29 18.70
C THR A 368 5.94 19.79 18.65
N GLU A 369 5.54 18.89 19.55
CA GLU A 369 4.14 18.47 19.69
C GLU A 369 3.19 19.65 19.94
N ALA A 370 3.59 20.58 20.82
CA ALA A 370 2.81 21.76 21.09
C ALA A 370 2.64 22.67 19.86
N ILE A 371 3.69 22.81 19.04
CA ILE A 371 3.61 23.54 17.76
C ILE A 371 2.66 22.83 16.80
N ILE A 372 2.81 21.52 16.57
CA ILE A 372 1.94 20.73 15.71
C ILE A 372 0.47 20.86 16.13
N ARG A 373 0.19 20.79 17.43
CA ARG A 373 -1.17 20.96 17.97
C ARG A 373 -1.72 22.38 17.79
N SER A 374 -0.87 23.42 17.88
CA SER A 374 -1.29 24.79 17.64
C SER A 374 -1.80 25.03 16.24
N HIS A 375 -1.32 24.23 15.26
CA HIS A 375 -1.78 24.23 13.86
C HIS A 375 -2.88 23.20 13.59
N GLY A 376 -3.55 22.67 14.65
CA GLY A 376 -4.72 21.80 14.55
C GLY A 376 -4.41 20.36 14.14
N LYS A 377 -3.17 19.93 14.22
CA LYS A 377 -2.74 18.55 13.89
C LYS A 377 -2.46 17.74 15.15
N ARG A 378 -2.39 16.41 14.95
CA ARG A 378 -1.93 15.43 15.92
C ARG A 378 -0.55 14.95 15.51
N MET A 379 0.36 14.92 16.45
CA MET A 379 1.72 14.45 16.19
C MET A 379 1.75 12.95 15.94
N ILE A 380 2.51 12.54 14.94
CA ILE A 380 3.05 11.19 14.80
C ILE A 380 4.57 11.32 14.91
N GLY A 381 5.24 10.31 15.46
CA GLY A 381 6.70 10.21 15.45
C GLY A 381 7.14 8.76 15.54
N TRP A 382 8.38 8.48 15.13
CA TRP A 382 8.97 7.16 15.27
C TRP A 382 9.07 6.77 16.75
N ASP A 383 9.34 5.51 17.06
CA ASP A 383 9.17 4.98 18.43
C ASP A 383 10.05 5.67 19.49
N GLU A 384 11.08 6.44 19.10
CA GLU A 384 11.90 7.25 19.98
C GLU A 384 11.12 8.35 20.71
N VAL A 385 10.07 8.91 20.08
CA VAL A 385 9.28 9.97 20.72
C VAL A 385 8.61 9.49 22.01
N ALA A 386 8.48 8.17 22.20
CA ALA A 386 8.01 7.59 23.44
C ALA A 386 8.95 7.79 24.64
N MET A 387 10.19 8.23 24.41
CA MET A 387 11.11 8.64 25.50
C MET A 387 10.71 9.98 26.12
N ALA A 388 9.85 10.75 25.45
CA ALA A 388 9.25 11.98 25.98
C ALA A 388 7.90 11.71 26.68
N GLU A 389 7.37 12.71 27.38
CA GLU A 389 6.06 12.60 28.05
C GLU A 389 4.89 12.79 27.07
N VAL A 390 4.85 11.96 26.01
CA VAL A 390 3.77 11.97 25.03
C VAL A 390 2.57 11.12 25.49
N GLY A 391 1.38 11.45 25.02
CA GLY A 391 0.12 10.78 25.35
C GLY A 391 -0.96 11.14 24.31
N GLU A 392 -2.25 11.07 24.69
CA GLU A 392 -3.31 11.53 23.77
C GLU A 392 -3.12 13.02 23.44
N PRO A 393 -3.22 13.44 22.15
CA PRO A 393 -3.69 12.67 20.98
C PRO A 393 -2.56 12.10 20.10
N SER A 394 -1.34 11.98 20.57
CA SER A 394 -0.17 11.60 19.78
C SER A 394 -0.18 10.14 19.37
N VAL A 395 0.54 9.84 18.30
CA VAL A 395 0.67 8.50 17.72
C VAL A 395 2.15 8.13 17.64
N ILE A 396 2.49 6.92 18.00
CA ILE A 396 3.85 6.38 17.97
C ILE A 396 3.94 5.34 16.87
N GLN A 397 4.88 5.50 15.94
CA GLN A 397 5.13 4.54 14.87
C GLN A 397 6.27 3.59 15.27
N LEU A 398 5.94 2.33 15.48
CA LEU A 398 6.85 1.30 15.99
C LEU A 398 7.58 0.65 14.83
N TRP A 399 8.87 0.93 14.65
CA TRP A 399 9.64 0.48 13.50
C TRP A 399 10.74 -0.54 13.81
N ARG A 400 11.25 -0.57 15.02
CA ARG A 400 12.43 -1.39 15.35
C ARG A 400 12.14 -2.90 15.32
N PRO A 401 13.08 -3.73 14.81
CA PRO A 401 12.91 -5.18 14.73
C PRO A 401 12.77 -5.86 16.09
N PHE A 402 13.22 -5.25 17.18
CA PHE A 402 13.15 -5.85 18.51
C PHE A 402 11.73 -5.93 19.10
N TRP A 403 10.76 -5.33 18.45
CA TRP A 403 9.35 -5.59 18.74
C TRP A 403 8.96 -7.02 18.33
N SER A 404 9.69 -7.63 17.38
CA SER A 404 9.49 -9.02 16.97
C SER A 404 10.03 -10.00 18.02
N GLU A 405 9.25 -11.04 18.32
CA GLU A 405 9.65 -12.13 19.22
C GLU A 405 10.91 -12.90 18.76
N ASP A 406 11.25 -12.79 17.49
CA ASP A 406 12.37 -13.53 16.87
C ASP A 406 13.73 -12.91 17.17
N LEU A 407 13.81 -11.67 17.69
CA LEU A 407 15.06 -10.96 17.92
C LEU A 407 15.48 -10.96 19.39
N VAL A 408 16.59 -11.60 19.68
CA VAL A 408 17.22 -11.59 21.03
C VAL A 408 18.34 -10.56 21.04
N LEU A 409 18.11 -9.44 21.73
CA LEU A 409 19.12 -8.40 21.97
C LEU A 409 19.93 -8.70 23.22
N GLN A 410 21.20 -8.25 23.25
CA GLN A 410 22.11 -8.39 24.39
C GLN A 410 22.82 -7.05 24.72
N GLY A 411 23.26 -6.89 25.97
CA GLY A 411 24.04 -5.73 26.40
C GLY A 411 23.27 -4.40 26.32
N ALA A 412 23.94 -3.33 25.88
CA ALA A 412 23.37 -1.98 25.82
C ALA A 412 22.15 -1.90 24.89
N GLY A 413 22.12 -2.67 23.79
CA GLY A 413 20.97 -2.73 22.91
C GLY A 413 19.72 -3.29 23.58
N ALA A 414 19.87 -4.30 24.46
CA ALA A 414 18.74 -4.84 25.24
C ALA A 414 18.20 -3.82 26.25
N LEU A 415 19.09 -3.05 26.88
CA LEU A 415 18.69 -2.00 27.83
C LEU A 415 17.90 -0.89 27.11
N ARG A 416 18.40 -0.40 25.97
CA ARG A 416 17.71 0.63 25.19
C ARG A 416 16.35 0.14 24.69
N ALA A 417 16.27 -1.10 24.24
CA ALA A 417 15.00 -1.73 23.84
C ALA A 417 13.99 -1.81 24.98
N ALA A 418 14.45 -2.13 26.21
CA ALA A 418 13.59 -2.14 27.38
C ALA A 418 13.08 -0.74 27.71
N GLN A 419 13.95 0.27 27.74
CA GLN A 419 13.55 1.67 27.97
C GLN A 419 12.49 2.15 26.96
N LEU A 420 12.67 1.86 25.67
CA LEU A 420 11.70 2.22 24.64
C LEU A 420 10.36 1.48 24.81
N ARG A 421 10.39 0.20 25.15
CA ARG A 421 9.15 -0.55 25.44
C ARG A 421 8.40 0.03 26.64
N ASP A 422 9.12 0.35 27.71
CA ASP A 422 8.53 0.99 28.90
C ASP A 422 7.98 2.38 28.55
N GLY A 423 8.68 3.16 27.73
CA GLY A 423 8.24 4.46 27.22
C GLY A 423 6.94 4.35 26.40
N VAL A 424 6.90 3.44 25.42
CA VAL A 424 5.70 3.18 24.61
C VAL A 424 4.54 2.72 25.47
N GLN A 425 4.76 1.79 26.41
CA GLN A 425 3.70 1.34 27.31
C GLN A 425 3.16 2.50 28.14
N SER A 426 4.04 3.31 28.72
CA SER A 426 3.64 4.50 29.49
C SER A 426 2.89 5.54 28.64
N ALA A 427 3.30 5.76 27.39
CA ALA A 427 2.60 6.67 26.48
C ALA A 427 1.19 6.13 26.12
N VAL A 428 1.07 4.83 25.88
CA VAL A 428 -0.22 4.17 25.62
C VAL A 428 -1.13 4.24 26.84
N GLU A 429 -0.60 4.08 28.05
CA GLU A 429 -1.35 4.28 29.29
C GLU A 429 -1.86 5.73 29.46
N ARG A 430 -1.14 6.71 28.89
CA ARG A 430 -1.56 8.11 28.79
C ARG A 430 -2.49 8.40 27.61
N GLY A 431 -2.88 7.36 26.84
CA GLY A 431 -3.84 7.44 25.74
C GLY A 431 -3.23 7.61 24.33
N ALA A 432 -1.91 7.52 24.18
CA ALA A 432 -1.29 7.47 22.85
C ALA A 432 -1.74 6.25 22.07
N ARG A 433 -1.77 6.38 20.74
CA ARG A 433 -2.07 5.28 19.82
C ARG A 433 -0.79 4.83 19.11
N VAL A 434 -0.82 3.66 18.49
CA VAL A 434 0.36 3.12 17.80
C VAL A 434 0.06 2.72 16.36
N ILE A 435 1.06 2.91 15.48
CA ILE A 435 1.13 2.36 14.12
C ILE A 435 2.26 1.33 14.11
N LEU A 436 2.05 0.20 13.47
CA LEU A 436 3.01 -0.89 13.44
C LEU A 436 3.75 -0.94 12.12
N SER A 437 5.07 -0.76 12.16
CA SER A 437 5.97 -0.76 11.01
C SER A 437 7.25 -1.56 11.25
N PRO A 438 7.20 -2.79 11.88
CA PRO A 438 8.43 -3.50 12.25
C PRO A 438 9.31 -3.77 11.03
N ALA A 439 10.54 -3.27 11.06
CA ALA A 439 11.43 -3.24 9.90
C ALA A 439 11.76 -4.64 9.35
N ASP A 440 11.80 -5.66 10.20
CA ASP A 440 12.04 -7.05 9.80
C ASP A 440 10.82 -7.73 9.14
N ARG A 441 9.71 -6.99 8.96
CA ARG A 441 8.45 -7.46 8.36
C ARG A 441 7.91 -6.52 7.28
N LEU A 442 7.88 -5.21 7.56
CA LEU A 442 7.14 -4.24 6.78
C LEU A 442 8.00 -3.24 6.00
N TYR A 443 9.33 -3.15 6.27
CA TYR A 443 10.20 -2.31 5.48
C TYR A 443 10.42 -2.91 4.08
N LEU A 444 9.89 -2.24 3.08
CA LEU A 444 9.93 -2.70 1.69
C LEU A 444 11.29 -2.43 1.02
N ASP A 445 12.15 -1.62 1.61
CA ASP A 445 13.53 -1.41 1.20
C ASP A 445 14.46 -2.55 1.66
N MET A 446 14.03 -3.45 2.55
CA MET A 446 14.80 -4.65 2.88
C MET A 446 14.84 -5.62 1.69
N LYS A 447 16.00 -6.27 1.49
CA LYS A 447 16.18 -7.28 0.43
C LYS A 447 15.23 -8.45 0.60
N TYR A 448 14.70 -8.95 -0.50
CA TYR A 448 13.91 -10.19 -0.51
C TYR A 448 14.73 -11.42 -0.14
N GLU A 449 15.95 -11.49 -0.70
CA GLU A 449 16.90 -12.58 -0.52
C GLU A 449 18.33 -12.07 -0.68
N PRO A 450 19.37 -12.84 -0.31
CA PRO A 450 20.76 -12.38 -0.36
C PRO A 450 21.21 -11.91 -1.75
N GLY A 451 20.66 -12.48 -2.81
CA GLY A 451 20.99 -12.16 -4.21
C GLY A 451 20.27 -10.93 -4.76
N THR A 452 19.32 -10.33 -4.04
CA THR A 452 18.65 -9.10 -4.47
C THR A 452 19.66 -7.95 -4.53
N VAL A 453 19.74 -7.27 -5.68
CA VAL A 453 20.69 -6.15 -5.89
C VAL A 453 20.24 -4.91 -5.11
N LEU A 454 18.98 -4.52 -5.26
CA LEU A 454 18.36 -3.38 -4.60
C LEU A 454 18.07 -3.67 -3.13
N GLY A 455 17.99 -2.63 -2.34
CA GLY A 455 17.56 -2.68 -0.95
C GLY A 455 18.70 -2.94 0.05
N LEU A 456 18.36 -2.80 1.31
CA LEU A 456 19.22 -2.99 2.46
C LEU A 456 18.95 -4.33 3.17
N ARG A 457 19.68 -4.65 4.23
CA ARG A 457 19.49 -5.92 4.98
C ARG A 457 19.74 -5.79 6.48
N TRP A 458 19.82 -4.58 6.99
CA TRP A 458 20.15 -4.37 8.40
C TRP A 458 19.09 -4.96 9.35
N ALA A 459 17.79 -4.96 8.94
CA ALA A 459 16.72 -5.62 9.67
C ALA A 459 16.49 -7.09 9.24
N GLY A 460 17.33 -7.62 8.35
CA GLY A 460 17.21 -8.97 7.81
C GLY A 460 16.72 -9.02 6.37
N LEU A 461 16.14 -10.15 5.99
CA LEU A 461 15.56 -10.36 4.66
C LEU A 461 14.03 -10.40 4.81
N VAL A 462 13.32 -9.67 3.96
CA VAL A 462 11.86 -9.58 4.00
C VAL A 462 11.30 -10.06 2.67
N ASP A 463 10.89 -11.32 2.61
CA ASP A 463 10.13 -11.86 1.49
C ASP A 463 8.62 -11.69 1.70
N GLU A 464 7.82 -12.10 0.75
CA GLU A 464 6.36 -11.99 0.79
C GLU A 464 5.75 -12.78 1.94
N ARG A 465 6.35 -13.93 2.27
CA ARG A 465 5.88 -14.74 3.38
C ARG A 465 6.17 -14.08 4.72
N ARG A 466 7.32 -13.44 4.87
CA ARG A 466 7.69 -12.74 6.09
C ARG A 466 6.83 -11.48 6.29
N ALA A 467 6.52 -10.77 5.21
CA ALA A 467 5.61 -9.62 5.26
C ALA A 467 4.16 -10.01 5.61
N TYR A 468 3.71 -11.18 5.18
CA TYR A 468 2.35 -11.68 5.41
C TYR A 468 2.16 -12.41 6.74
N HIS A 469 3.10 -13.34 7.09
CA HIS A 469 2.87 -14.38 8.08
C HIS A 469 3.48 -14.03 9.43
N TRP A 470 2.83 -13.14 10.15
CA TRP A 470 3.16 -12.77 11.53
C TRP A 470 1.88 -12.41 12.30
N SER A 471 1.93 -12.46 13.62
CA SER A 471 0.80 -12.10 14.48
C SER A 471 1.04 -10.71 15.07
N VAL A 472 0.12 -9.79 14.80
CA VAL A 472 0.14 -8.43 15.36
C VAL A 472 0.12 -8.50 16.89
N GLU A 473 -0.81 -9.26 17.47
CA GLU A 473 -1.02 -9.35 18.92
C GLU A 473 0.17 -10.00 19.65
N ARG A 474 0.83 -10.97 19.02
CA ARG A 474 2.00 -11.62 19.62
C ARG A 474 3.27 -10.80 19.50
N THR A 475 3.47 -10.17 18.34
CA THR A 475 4.67 -9.34 18.09
C THR A 475 4.71 -8.15 19.04
N PHE A 476 3.55 -7.57 19.34
CA PHE A 476 3.42 -6.39 20.20
C PHE A 476 2.68 -6.74 21.51
N SER A 477 3.02 -7.87 22.10
CA SER A 477 2.45 -8.30 23.38
C SER A 477 2.70 -7.22 24.46
N GLY A 478 1.65 -6.80 25.15
CA GLY A 478 1.69 -5.72 26.13
C GLY A 478 1.14 -4.38 25.60
N ILE A 479 0.84 -4.26 24.29
CA ILE A 479 0.09 -3.13 23.75
C ILE A 479 -1.37 -3.55 23.57
N PRO A 480 -2.34 -2.86 24.20
CA PRO A 480 -3.76 -3.17 24.02
C PRO A 480 -4.17 -3.05 22.56
N GLY A 481 -4.95 -4.01 22.06
CA GLY A 481 -5.39 -4.04 20.64
C GLY A 481 -6.15 -2.77 20.22
N GLU A 482 -6.92 -2.19 21.13
CA GLU A 482 -7.63 -0.93 20.92
C GLU A 482 -6.70 0.28 20.73
N SER A 483 -5.45 0.21 21.20
CA SER A 483 -4.45 1.25 20.98
C SER A 483 -3.78 1.16 19.61
N ILE A 484 -3.92 0.04 18.91
CA ILE A 484 -3.32 -0.18 17.59
C ILE A 484 -4.22 0.43 16.51
N LEU A 485 -3.72 1.43 15.80
CA LEU A 485 -4.41 2.02 14.64
C LEU A 485 -4.36 1.11 13.42
N GLY A 486 -3.24 0.42 13.24
CA GLY A 486 -3.01 -0.48 12.11
C GLY A 486 -1.56 -0.64 11.73
N VAL A 487 -1.32 -0.92 10.46
CA VAL A 487 0.00 -1.23 9.89
C VAL A 487 0.39 -0.24 8.81
N GLU A 488 1.70 0.01 8.69
CA GLU A 488 2.25 0.81 7.60
C GLU A 488 3.56 0.21 7.10
N ALA A 489 3.74 0.22 5.77
CA ALA A 489 4.92 -0.29 5.11
C ALA A 489 5.83 0.86 4.65
N PRO A 490 6.93 1.15 5.35
CA PRO A 490 7.95 2.07 4.87
C PRO A 490 8.70 1.56 3.65
N LEU A 491 8.99 2.48 2.72
CA LEU A 491 9.83 2.25 1.54
C LEU A 491 10.88 3.37 1.47
N TRP A 492 12.00 3.15 2.16
CA TRP A 492 13.15 4.03 2.14
C TRP A 492 13.89 3.95 0.82
N SER A 493 14.40 5.07 0.31
CA SER A 493 14.79 5.16 -1.08
C SER A 493 16.30 5.27 -1.34
N GLU A 494 17.18 4.98 -0.37
CA GLU A 494 18.66 5.09 -0.51
C GLU A 494 19.19 4.27 -1.69
N THR A 495 18.56 3.15 -2.02
CA THR A 495 18.96 2.29 -3.13
C THR A 495 17.98 2.31 -4.32
N ILE A 496 17.00 3.21 -4.31
CA ILE A 496 15.89 3.25 -5.26
C ILE A 496 16.04 4.46 -6.17
N GLY A 497 16.75 4.30 -7.29
CA GLY A 497 17.02 5.38 -8.24
C GLY A 497 15.87 5.66 -9.24
N SER A 498 14.91 4.76 -9.38
CA SER A 498 13.84 4.89 -10.37
C SER A 498 12.50 4.34 -9.89
N ILE A 499 11.41 4.72 -10.59
CA ILE A 499 10.07 4.15 -10.33
C ILE A 499 10.04 2.63 -10.54
N HIS A 500 10.83 2.09 -11.46
CA HIS A 500 10.93 0.64 -11.67
C HIS A 500 11.59 -0.07 -10.50
N ASP A 501 12.61 0.54 -9.86
CA ASP A 501 13.25 0.00 -8.66
C ASP A 501 12.26 0.02 -7.48
N LEU A 502 11.50 1.12 -7.36
CA LEU A 502 10.45 1.28 -6.36
C LEU A 502 9.39 0.18 -6.50
N GLU A 503 8.85 -0.02 -7.70
CA GLU A 503 7.86 -1.05 -7.98
C GLU A 503 8.39 -2.46 -7.69
N TYR A 504 9.65 -2.75 -8.05
CA TYR A 504 10.29 -4.03 -7.79
C TYR A 504 10.40 -4.35 -6.29
N LEU A 505 10.71 -3.36 -5.48
CA LEU A 505 10.80 -3.53 -4.03
C LEU A 505 9.43 -3.52 -3.36
N ALA A 506 8.49 -2.69 -3.82
CA ALA A 506 7.14 -2.64 -3.26
C ALA A 506 6.32 -3.89 -3.58
N PHE A 507 6.35 -4.37 -4.81
CA PHE A 507 5.50 -5.48 -5.25
C PHE A 507 6.27 -6.79 -5.44
N PRO A 508 5.71 -7.89 -4.88
CA PRO A 508 4.34 -8.07 -4.40
C PRO A 508 4.12 -7.84 -2.88
N ARG A 509 5.14 -7.42 -2.10
CA ARG A 509 5.05 -7.33 -0.63
C ARG A 509 4.02 -6.33 -0.14
N LEU A 510 3.82 -5.21 -0.83
CA LEU A 510 2.80 -4.22 -0.45
C LEU A 510 1.39 -4.82 -0.44
N ALA A 511 1.08 -5.76 -1.35
CA ALA A 511 -0.17 -6.50 -1.33
C ALA A 511 -0.28 -7.44 -0.10
N ALA A 512 0.86 -7.98 0.39
CA ALA A 512 0.88 -8.76 1.62
C ALA A 512 0.62 -7.90 2.86
N VAL A 513 1.20 -6.69 2.91
CA VAL A 513 0.93 -5.72 3.98
C VAL A 513 -0.54 -5.29 3.99
N ALA A 514 -1.11 -5.04 2.82
CA ALA A 514 -2.52 -4.71 2.68
C ALA A 514 -3.43 -5.83 3.21
N GLU A 515 -3.08 -7.09 2.96
CA GLU A 515 -3.80 -8.24 3.52
C GLU A 515 -3.76 -8.26 5.06
N VAL A 516 -2.60 -8.00 5.66
CA VAL A 516 -2.45 -7.92 7.13
C VAL A 516 -3.28 -6.78 7.72
N GLY A 517 -3.33 -5.64 7.02
CA GLY A 517 -4.07 -4.47 7.48
C GLY A 517 -5.58 -4.56 7.31
N TRP A 518 -6.04 -5.32 6.31
CA TRP A 518 -7.46 -5.42 5.97
C TRP A 518 -8.13 -6.68 6.50
N ALA A 519 -7.57 -7.87 6.16
CA ALA A 519 -8.18 -9.16 6.50
C ALA A 519 -8.04 -9.49 8.00
N PRO A 520 -8.90 -10.36 8.56
CA PRO A 520 -8.68 -10.94 9.88
C PRO A 520 -7.29 -11.58 9.99
N GLU A 521 -6.77 -11.72 11.20
CA GLU A 521 -5.44 -12.30 11.42
C GLU A 521 -5.31 -13.67 10.74
N PRO A 522 -4.30 -13.85 9.87
CA PRO A 522 -4.17 -15.08 9.11
C PRO A 522 -3.76 -16.26 10.00
N ASP A 523 -4.41 -17.41 9.83
CA ASP A 523 -3.92 -18.69 10.32
C ASP A 523 -2.65 -19.10 9.54
N ARG A 524 -1.78 -19.88 10.16
CA ARG A 524 -0.56 -20.45 9.52
C ARG A 524 -0.86 -21.28 8.27
N SER A 525 -2.03 -21.86 8.15
CA SER A 525 -2.49 -22.60 6.96
C SER A 525 -2.84 -21.69 5.77
N GLU A 526 -3.15 -20.42 6.02
CA GLU A 526 -3.66 -19.50 5.00
C GLU A 526 -2.58 -19.00 4.03
N TRP A 527 -1.29 -19.12 4.36
CA TRP A 527 -0.20 -18.79 3.43
C TRP A 527 -0.39 -19.45 2.05
N TRP A 528 -0.83 -20.70 2.02
CA TRP A 528 -1.03 -21.42 0.76
C TRP A 528 -2.20 -20.88 -0.07
N SER A 529 -3.23 -20.36 0.57
CA SER A 529 -4.33 -19.64 -0.05
C SER A 529 -3.86 -18.25 -0.54
N PHE A 530 -3.25 -17.46 0.35
CA PHE A 530 -2.76 -16.12 0.03
C PHE A 530 -1.80 -16.10 -1.15
N ARG A 531 -0.78 -16.96 -1.18
CA ARG A 531 0.19 -16.99 -2.29
C ARG A 531 -0.43 -17.31 -3.65
N LYS A 532 -1.54 -18.05 -3.70
CA LYS A 532 -2.30 -18.29 -4.95
C LYS A 532 -3.04 -17.04 -5.38
N ARG A 533 -3.70 -16.36 -4.44
CA ARG A 533 -4.39 -15.08 -4.69
C ARG A 533 -3.38 -14.01 -5.13
N LEU A 534 -2.22 -13.97 -4.49
CA LEU A 534 -1.11 -13.08 -4.86
C LEU A 534 -0.61 -13.37 -6.28
N ALA A 535 -0.43 -14.64 -6.63
CA ALA A 535 -0.01 -15.05 -7.97
C ALA A 535 -0.99 -14.58 -9.05
N ALA A 536 -2.28 -14.59 -8.76
CA ALA A 536 -3.33 -14.15 -9.69
C ALA A 536 -3.31 -12.63 -9.94
N GLN A 537 -2.64 -11.84 -9.08
CA GLN A 537 -2.41 -10.41 -9.32
C GLN A 537 -1.34 -10.14 -10.40
N GLY A 538 -0.42 -11.08 -10.62
CA GLY A 538 0.68 -10.91 -11.58
C GLY A 538 0.24 -10.46 -12.99
N PRO A 539 -0.74 -11.10 -13.62
CA PRO A 539 -1.26 -10.64 -14.92
C PRO A 539 -1.81 -9.20 -14.90
N ARG A 540 -2.38 -8.76 -13.77
CA ARG A 540 -2.86 -7.38 -13.60
C ARG A 540 -1.70 -6.41 -13.51
N TRP A 541 -0.67 -6.72 -12.72
CA TRP A 541 0.55 -5.92 -12.66
C TRP A 541 1.26 -5.86 -14.02
N SER A 542 1.31 -6.96 -14.75
CA SER A 542 1.86 -6.97 -16.11
C SER A 542 1.04 -6.09 -17.06
N ALA A 543 -0.29 -6.09 -16.96
CA ALA A 543 -1.18 -5.22 -17.75
C ALA A 543 -0.97 -3.73 -17.44
N LEU A 544 -0.69 -3.40 -16.18
CA LEU A 544 -0.37 -2.05 -15.72
C LEU A 544 1.09 -1.65 -15.96
N GLY A 545 1.93 -2.54 -16.52
CA GLY A 545 3.36 -2.30 -16.73
C GLY A 545 4.17 -2.15 -15.44
N VAL A 546 3.72 -2.78 -14.35
CA VAL A 546 4.42 -2.75 -13.06
C VAL A 546 5.62 -3.68 -13.09
N ASN A 547 6.78 -3.16 -12.67
CA ASN A 547 8.00 -3.96 -12.50
C ASN A 547 7.99 -4.72 -11.16
N TYR A 548 7.12 -5.71 -11.02
CA TYR A 548 7.03 -6.50 -9.79
C TYR A 548 8.00 -7.68 -9.75
N ARG A 549 8.45 -8.04 -8.56
CA ARG A 549 9.31 -9.23 -8.37
C ARG A 549 8.52 -10.52 -8.55
N ARG A 550 9.02 -11.41 -9.41
CA ARG A 550 8.49 -12.76 -9.58
C ARG A 550 9.25 -13.77 -8.70
N SER A 551 8.93 -13.78 -7.42
CA SER A 551 9.57 -14.68 -6.45
C SER A 551 9.29 -16.15 -6.74
N ALA A 552 10.29 -17.03 -6.58
CA ALA A 552 10.15 -18.45 -6.85
C ALA A 552 9.16 -19.18 -5.93
N GLY A 553 8.86 -18.60 -4.75
CA GLY A 553 7.89 -19.14 -3.78
C GLY A 553 6.43 -18.95 -4.17
N ILE A 554 6.14 -18.09 -5.16
CA ILE A 554 4.79 -17.76 -5.61
C ILE A 554 4.51 -18.48 -6.95
N PRO A 555 3.37 -19.18 -7.09
CA PRO A 555 3.02 -19.95 -8.29
C PRO A 555 2.49 -19.03 -9.41
N TRP A 556 3.36 -18.15 -9.94
CA TRP A 556 2.97 -17.21 -11.00
C TRP A 556 2.42 -17.93 -12.23
N PRO A 557 1.33 -17.44 -12.83
CA PRO A 557 0.86 -17.92 -14.12
C PRO A 557 1.96 -17.81 -15.19
N ALA A 558 1.94 -18.72 -16.17
CA ALA A 558 2.81 -18.58 -17.34
C ALA A 558 2.47 -17.27 -18.10
N GLU A 559 3.49 -16.56 -18.54
CA GLU A 559 3.29 -15.43 -19.45
C GLU A 559 2.70 -15.95 -20.78
N ARG A 560 1.58 -15.39 -21.19
CA ARG A 560 0.91 -15.76 -22.45
C ARG A 560 1.22 -14.73 -23.53
#